data_df93935df39bb51324912a7cee8a39d0
#
_entry.id   df93935df39bb51324912a7cee8a39d0
#
_cell.length_a   1.000
_cell.length_b   1.000
_cell.length_c   1.000
_cell.angle_alpha   90.00
_cell.angle_beta   90.00
_cell.angle_gamma   90.00
#
_symmetry.space_group_name_H-M   'P 1'
#
loop_
_entity.id
_entity.type
_entity.pdbx_description
1 polymer ?
#
loop_
_entity_poly.entity_id
_entity_poly.type
_entity_poly.pdbx_seq_one_letter_code
_entity_poly.pdbx_strand_id
1 'polypeptide(L)'
;MIDSARLIKRTKRMSDTFENVTIIKKANVYFGGQVTSRTVQFADGAKKTLGFMQAGNYEFGTEAPERMEILGGAMNVKLANSDEWNTYVEGQAFEVEGNSKFSLKVPEGGADYCCTYMP
;
A
#
# COMPACT_ATOMS: atom_id res chain seq x y z
N MET A 1 -26.39 -11.58 -0.28
CA MET A 1 -25.78 -12.61 -1.07
C MET A 1 -24.93 -11.99 -2.18
N ILE A 2 -23.89 -12.67 -2.53
CA ILE A 2 -22.97 -12.18 -3.54
C ILE A 2 -23.50 -12.58 -4.91
N ASP A 3 -23.59 -11.62 -5.81
CA ASP A 3 -24.02 -11.92 -7.15
C ASP A 3 -22.88 -12.56 -7.98
N SER A 4 -23.27 -13.17 -9.08
CA SER A 4 -22.33 -13.89 -9.93
C SER A 4 -21.28 -12.99 -10.53
N ALA A 5 -21.64 -11.76 -10.86
CA ALA A 5 -20.68 -10.84 -11.47
C ALA A 5 -19.54 -10.52 -10.53
N ARG A 6 -19.83 -10.37 -9.26
CA ARG A 6 -18.79 -10.10 -8.27
C ARG A 6 -17.87 -11.29 -8.10
N LEU A 7 -18.42 -12.48 -8.10
CA LEU A 7 -17.59 -13.68 -8.00
C LEU A 7 -16.68 -13.81 -9.21
N ILE A 8 -17.18 -13.53 -10.40
CA ILE A 8 -16.38 -13.59 -11.61
C ILE A 8 -15.23 -12.58 -11.55
N LYS A 9 -15.52 -11.36 -11.12
CA LYS A 9 -14.49 -10.36 -10.97
C LYS A 9 -13.44 -10.81 -9.98
N ARG A 10 -13.88 -11.38 -8.87
CA ARG A 10 -12.98 -11.84 -7.84
C ARG A 10 -12.04 -12.91 -8.35
N THR A 11 -12.52 -13.84 -9.18
CA THR A 11 -11.67 -14.91 -9.69
C THR A 11 -10.63 -14.39 -10.67
N LYS A 12 -10.83 -13.23 -11.26
CA LYS A 12 -9.86 -12.64 -12.20
C LYS A 12 -8.85 -11.75 -11.52
N ARG A 13 -9.00 -11.51 -10.23
CA ARG A 13 -8.11 -10.63 -9.50
C ARG A 13 -6.93 -11.41 -8.98
N MET A 14 -5.93 -10.66 -8.56
CA MET A 14 -4.83 -11.24 -7.84
C MET A 14 -5.34 -11.92 -6.58
N SER A 15 -4.64 -12.95 -6.18
CA SER A 15 -4.97 -13.65 -4.96
C SER A 15 -4.97 -12.70 -3.77
N ASP A 16 -5.82 -12.97 -2.80
CA ASP A 16 -5.84 -12.23 -1.55
C ASP A 16 -4.76 -12.71 -0.58
N THR A 17 -3.95 -13.67 -0.99
CA THR A 17 -2.92 -14.24 -0.12
C THR A 17 -1.58 -14.29 -0.83
N PHE A 18 -0.52 -14.27 -0.04
CA PHE A 18 0.82 -14.62 -0.49
C PHE A 18 1.12 -16.03 0.00
N GLU A 19 1.63 -16.87 -0.91
CA GLU A 19 2.00 -18.24 -0.56
C GLU A 19 3.52 -18.36 -0.51
N ASN A 20 4.00 -19.22 0.39
CA ASN A 20 5.43 -19.56 0.48
C ASN A 20 6.32 -18.34 0.66
N VAL A 21 5.94 -17.49 1.60
CA VAL A 21 6.70 -16.26 1.90
C VAL A 21 7.26 -16.31 3.30
N THR A 22 8.25 -15.47 3.54
CA THR A 22 8.84 -15.27 4.86
C THR A 22 8.35 -13.93 5.39
N ILE A 23 7.90 -13.91 6.65
CA ILE A 23 7.45 -12.69 7.31
C ILE A 23 8.49 -12.29 8.35
N ILE A 24 8.94 -11.05 8.29
CA ILE A 24 9.75 -10.48 9.37
C ILE A 24 8.78 -10.11 10.48
N LYS A 25 8.95 -10.73 11.65
CA LYS A 25 7.96 -10.60 12.72
C LYS A 25 7.84 -9.20 13.28
N LYS A 26 8.95 -8.50 13.39
CA LYS A 26 8.94 -7.18 14.01
C LYS A 26 8.37 -6.15 13.04
N ALA A 27 7.43 -5.36 13.53
CA ALA A 27 6.80 -4.33 12.71
C ALA A 27 7.76 -3.17 12.43
N ASN A 28 7.56 -2.57 11.26
CA ASN A 28 8.09 -1.25 10.94
C ASN A 28 7.09 -0.24 11.49
N VAL A 29 7.54 0.70 12.31
CA VAL A 29 6.65 1.62 13.01
C VAL A 29 7.02 3.05 12.62
N TYR A 30 6.03 3.80 12.16
CA TYR A 30 6.21 5.19 11.75
C TYR A 30 5.19 6.07 12.45
N PHE A 31 5.54 7.33 12.64
CA PHE A 31 4.62 8.35 13.20
C PHE A 31 4.00 7.90 14.51
N GLY A 32 4.84 7.39 15.41
CA GLY A 32 4.38 7.01 16.75
C GLY A 32 3.40 5.85 16.77
N GLY A 33 3.38 5.03 15.72
CA GLY A 33 2.51 3.88 15.66
C GLY A 33 1.26 4.11 14.81
N GLN A 34 1.08 5.30 14.26
CA GLN A 34 -0.07 5.56 13.39
C GLN A 34 0.03 4.81 12.07
N VAL A 35 1.24 4.50 11.64
CA VAL A 35 1.49 3.68 10.45
C VAL A 35 2.38 2.54 10.87
N THR A 36 1.96 1.31 10.56
CA THR A 36 2.77 0.12 10.82
C THR A 36 2.72 -0.78 9.60
N SER A 37 3.79 -1.54 9.41
CA SER A 37 3.84 -2.53 8.34
C SER A 37 4.73 -3.69 8.76
N ARG A 38 4.59 -4.80 8.04
CA ARG A 38 5.49 -5.95 8.20
C ARG A 38 6.06 -6.33 6.85
N THR A 39 7.33 -6.68 6.87
CA THR A 39 8.06 -7.02 5.64
C THR A 39 7.78 -8.46 5.25
N VAL A 40 7.46 -8.66 3.99
CA VAL A 40 7.21 -9.96 3.37
C VAL A 40 8.33 -10.19 2.37
N GLN A 41 9.02 -11.31 2.52
CA GLN A 41 10.11 -11.68 1.61
C GLN A 41 9.68 -12.87 0.78
N PHE A 42 9.93 -12.78 -0.53
CA PHE A 42 9.56 -13.81 -1.48
C PHE A 42 10.79 -14.67 -1.82
N ALA A 43 10.54 -15.87 -2.33
CA ALA A 43 11.61 -16.80 -2.64
C ALA A 43 12.61 -16.26 -3.65
N ASP A 44 12.17 -15.38 -4.55
CA ASP A 44 13.03 -14.78 -5.57
C ASP A 44 13.81 -13.56 -5.06
N GLY A 45 13.70 -13.25 -3.80
CA GLY A 45 14.39 -12.11 -3.20
C GLY A 45 13.59 -10.81 -3.21
N ALA A 46 12.43 -10.80 -3.83
CA ALA A 46 11.59 -9.61 -3.83
C ALA A 46 11.05 -9.34 -2.43
N LYS A 47 10.79 -8.09 -2.14
CA LYS A 47 10.24 -7.66 -0.86
C LYS A 47 9.05 -6.77 -1.05
N LYS A 48 8.05 -6.95 -0.20
CA LYS A 48 6.91 -6.06 -0.09
C LYS A 48 6.66 -5.79 1.38
N THR A 49 5.86 -4.78 1.68
CA THR A 49 5.38 -4.57 3.04
C THR A 49 3.86 -4.56 3.02
N LEU A 50 3.28 -5.13 4.07
CA LEU A 50 1.83 -5.08 4.29
C LEU A 50 1.59 -4.22 5.51
N GLY A 51 0.81 -3.18 5.37
CA GLY A 51 0.66 -2.24 6.44
C GLY A 51 -0.72 -1.62 6.54
N PHE A 52 -0.86 -0.83 7.58
CA PHE A 52 -2.08 -0.09 7.82
C PHE A 52 -1.74 1.31 8.29
N MET A 53 -2.47 2.30 7.76
CA MET A 53 -2.35 3.70 8.17
C MET A 53 -3.63 4.15 8.82
N GLN A 54 -3.53 4.69 10.02
CA GLN A 54 -4.67 5.32 10.66
C GLN A 54 -4.95 6.65 9.96
N ALA A 55 -6.14 7.20 10.19
CA ALA A 55 -6.49 8.51 9.64
C ALA A 55 -5.45 9.54 10.06
N GLY A 56 -5.05 10.39 9.12
CA GLY A 56 -4.04 11.41 9.39
C GLY A 56 -3.36 11.88 8.13
N ASN A 57 -2.41 12.80 8.33
CA ASN A 57 -1.62 13.36 7.24
C ASN A 57 -0.18 12.87 7.41
N TYR A 58 0.40 12.38 6.32
CA TYR A 58 1.74 11.80 6.37
C TYR A 58 2.57 12.24 5.17
N GLU A 59 3.88 12.25 5.35
CA GLU A 59 4.81 12.43 4.24
C GLU A 59 5.86 11.34 4.34
N PHE A 60 6.09 10.64 3.23
CA PHE A 60 7.07 9.57 3.14
C PHE A 60 8.10 9.88 2.06
N GLY A 61 9.34 9.50 2.32
CA GLY A 61 10.39 9.54 1.32
C GLY A 61 10.60 8.16 0.71
N THR A 62 11.16 8.16 -0.50
CA THR A 62 11.52 6.92 -1.19
C THR A 62 13.00 6.90 -1.53
N GLU A 63 13.60 5.72 -1.49
CA GLU A 63 14.92 5.48 -2.07
C GLU A 63 14.73 4.77 -3.39
N ALA A 64 14.14 3.58 -3.36
CA ALA A 64 13.74 2.87 -4.57
C ALA A 64 12.35 3.33 -5.00
N PRO A 65 12.00 3.15 -6.28
CA PRO A 65 10.62 3.37 -6.68
C PRO A 65 9.69 2.41 -5.94
N GLU A 66 8.45 2.84 -5.72
CA GLU A 66 7.48 2.05 -4.97
C GLU A 66 6.15 1.99 -5.71
N ARG A 67 5.48 0.85 -5.59
CA ARG A 67 4.10 0.71 -6.02
C ARG A 67 3.25 0.49 -4.79
N MET A 68 2.28 1.37 -4.59
CA MET A 68 1.37 1.32 -3.45
C MET A 68 0.02 0.80 -3.92
N GLU A 69 -0.42 -0.32 -3.36
CA GLU A 69 -1.73 -0.89 -3.65
C GLU A 69 -2.63 -0.68 -2.45
N ILE A 70 -3.84 -0.23 -2.70
CA ILE A 70 -4.82 -0.01 -1.63
C ILE A 70 -5.64 -1.28 -1.49
N LEU A 71 -5.53 -1.92 -0.35
CA LEU A 71 -6.25 -3.17 -0.06
C LEU A 71 -7.58 -2.90 0.63
N GLY A 72 -7.72 -1.74 1.26
CA GLY A 72 -8.94 -1.33 1.92
C GLY A 72 -8.85 0.14 2.28
N GLY A 73 -9.99 0.80 2.42
CA GLY A 73 -10.02 2.21 2.75
C GLY A 73 -9.64 3.09 1.56
N ALA A 74 -8.99 4.20 1.85
CA ALA A 74 -8.64 5.18 0.83
C ALA A 74 -7.42 5.99 1.22
N MET A 75 -6.71 6.50 0.22
CA MET A 75 -5.62 7.45 0.39
C MET A 75 -5.78 8.57 -0.60
N ASN A 76 -5.61 9.82 -0.12
CA ASN A 76 -5.47 10.97 -0.99
C ASN A 76 -3.97 11.23 -1.12
N VAL A 77 -3.46 11.31 -2.34
CA VAL A 77 -2.03 11.29 -2.61
C VAL A 77 -1.62 12.50 -3.43
N LYS A 78 -0.55 13.15 -3.00
CA LYS A 78 0.08 14.21 -3.76
C LYS A 78 1.54 13.83 -3.97
N LEU A 79 1.96 13.73 -5.24
CA LEU A 79 3.34 13.40 -5.59
C LEU A 79 4.20 14.66 -5.58
N ALA A 80 5.52 14.48 -5.49
CA ALA A 80 6.46 15.57 -5.31
C ALA A 80 6.40 16.63 -6.40
N ASN A 81 6.15 16.20 -7.63
CA ASN A 81 6.18 17.11 -8.78
C ASN A 81 4.79 17.55 -9.22
N SER A 82 3.81 17.44 -8.35
CA SER A 82 2.42 17.76 -8.67
C SER A 82 1.80 18.55 -7.54
N ASP A 83 0.88 19.44 -7.90
CA ASP A 83 0.06 20.14 -6.93
C ASP A 83 -1.30 19.49 -6.78
N GLU A 84 -1.54 18.40 -7.52
CA GLU A 84 -2.83 17.74 -7.51
C GLU A 84 -2.88 16.62 -6.46
N TRP A 85 -4.03 16.51 -5.83
CA TRP A 85 -4.34 15.41 -4.92
C TRP A 85 -5.24 14.44 -5.65
N ASN A 86 -4.85 13.17 -5.70
CA ASN A 86 -5.63 12.12 -6.32
C ASN A 86 -6.03 11.10 -5.26
N THR A 87 -7.26 10.65 -5.29
CA THR A 87 -7.76 9.68 -4.33
C THR A 87 -7.69 8.28 -4.93
N TYR A 88 -7.14 7.36 -4.15
CA TYR A 88 -7.07 5.94 -4.53
C TYR A 88 -7.82 5.14 -3.48
N VAL A 89 -8.64 4.20 -3.94
CA VAL A 89 -9.47 3.37 -3.08
C VAL A 89 -9.13 1.90 -3.29
N GLU A 90 -9.79 1.04 -2.53
CA GLU A 90 -9.57 -0.40 -2.60
C GLU A 90 -9.53 -0.90 -4.05
N GLY A 91 -8.51 -1.66 -4.37
CA GLY A 91 -8.32 -2.22 -5.71
C GLY A 91 -7.52 -1.35 -6.65
N GLN A 92 -7.19 -0.14 -6.24
CA GLN A 92 -6.38 0.78 -7.05
C GLN A 92 -4.96 0.84 -6.53
N ALA A 93 -4.06 1.38 -7.36
CA ALA A 93 -2.66 1.49 -7.02
C ALA A 93 -2.07 2.76 -7.63
N PHE A 94 -0.97 3.21 -7.04
CA PHE A 94 -0.19 4.30 -7.63
C PHE A 94 1.30 3.99 -7.46
N GLU A 95 2.12 4.66 -8.26
CA GLU A 95 3.56 4.47 -8.22
C GLU A 95 4.25 5.77 -7.86
N VAL A 96 5.36 5.64 -7.13
CA VAL A 96 6.17 6.78 -6.70
C VAL A 96 7.59 6.53 -7.19
N GLU A 97 8.20 7.57 -7.75
CA GLU A 97 9.58 7.49 -8.22
C GLU A 97 10.55 7.30 -7.06
N GLY A 98 11.72 6.76 -7.37
CA GLY A 98 12.79 6.67 -6.40
C GLY A 98 13.37 8.04 -6.08
N ASN A 99 14.04 8.13 -4.94
CA ASN A 99 14.69 9.37 -4.47
C ASN A 99 13.72 10.55 -4.51
N SER A 100 12.50 10.32 -4.05
CA SER A 100 11.42 11.29 -4.09
C SER A 100 10.69 11.29 -2.77
N LYS A 101 9.52 11.92 -2.75
CA LYS A 101 8.63 11.87 -1.59
C LYS A 101 7.20 12.10 -2.04
N PHE A 102 6.27 11.74 -1.19
CA PHE A 102 4.86 11.92 -1.48
C PHE A 102 4.10 12.18 -0.19
N SER A 103 3.02 12.92 -0.32
CA SER A 103 2.18 13.29 0.81
C SER A 103 0.87 12.53 0.75
N LEU A 104 0.36 12.16 1.91
CA LEU A 104 -0.87 11.38 2.02
C LEU A 104 -1.82 12.05 2.99
N LYS A 105 -3.09 12.00 2.65
CA LYS A 105 -4.18 12.30 3.58
C LYS A 105 -5.04 11.06 3.65
N VAL A 106 -5.05 10.42 4.81
CA VAL A 106 -5.81 9.19 5.01
C VAL A 106 -7.08 9.54 5.78
N PRO A 107 -8.26 9.27 5.22
CA PRO A 107 -9.51 9.63 5.87
C PRO A 107 -9.84 8.69 7.02
N GLU A 108 -10.88 9.03 7.76
CA GLU A 108 -11.37 8.21 8.85
C GLU A 108 -11.63 6.79 8.35
N GLY A 109 -11.25 5.81 9.16
CA GLY A 109 -11.32 4.40 8.78
C GLY A 109 -9.96 3.86 8.37
N GLY A 110 -9.04 4.74 8.00
CA GLY A 110 -7.68 4.33 7.68
C GLY A 110 -7.53 3.74 6.29
N ALA A 111 -6.34 3.23 6.02
CA ALA A 111 -6.02 2.61 4.74
C ALA A 111 -5.15 1.38 4.96
N ASP A 112 -5.58 0.28 4.36
CA ASP A 112 -4.84 -0.98 4.34
C ASP A 112 -4.10 -1.03 3.02
N TYR A 113 -2.82 -1.37 3.05
CA TYR A 113 -2.02 -1.23 1.84
C TYR A 113 -0.92 -2.28 1.71
N CYS A 114 -0.48 -2.47 0.48
CA CYS A 114 0.70 -3.26 0.16
C CYS A 114 1.66 -2.37 -0.62
N CYS A 115 2.89 -2.28 -0.15
CA CYS A 115 3.94 -1.52 -0.83
C CYS A 115 4.92 -2.50 -1.47
N THR A 116 5.15 -2.35 -2.77
CA THR A 116 6.14 -3.13 -3.50
C THR A 116 7.32 -2.23 -3.82
N TYR A 117 8.52 -2.67 -3.44
CA TYR A 117 9.73 -1.94 -3.81
C TYR A 117 10.18 -2.43 -5.18
N MET A 118 10.37 -1.49 -6.10
CA MET A 118 10.71 -1.83 -7.48
C MET A 118 12.20 -1.59 -7.72
N PRO A 119 12.81 -2.36 -8.63
CA PRO A 119 14.23 -2.19 -8.95
C PRO A 119 14.54 -0.87 -9.62
#